data_83016eef014696b66b3e9d6d6d51fc2e
#
_entry.id   83016eef014696b66b3e9d6d6d51fc2e
#
_cell.length_a   1.000
_cell.length_b   1.000
_cell.length_c   1.000
_cell.angle_alpha   90.00
_cell.angle_beta   90.00
_cell.angle_gamma   90.00
#
_symmetry.space_group_name_H-M   'P 1'
#
loop_
_entity.id
_entity.type
_entity.pdbx_description
1 polymer ?
#
loop_
_entity_poly.entity_id
_entity_poly.type
_entity_poly.pdbx_seq_one_letter_code
_entity_poly.pdbx_strand_id
1 'polypeptide(L)'
;MRGDRVEIVIDAGGEVRTYDIVATRNGRRVEINTGRGIVEVAEVTRSGTPVRTARFMANRILALVEHPATPPTIADGIPPVR
;
A
#
# COMPACT_ATOMS: atom_id res chain seq x y z
N MET A 1 14.60 -2.03 9.63
CA MET A 1 13.45 -2.70 9.03
C MET A 1 12.60 -1.74 8.24
N ARG A 2 12.20 -2.14 7.09
CA ARG A 2 11.38 -1.30 6.26
C ARG A 2 9.91 -1.52 6.54
N GLY A 3 9.12 -0.50 6.29
CA GLY A 3 7.70 -0.64 6.36
C GLY A 3 7.12 -1.21 5.08
N ASP A 4 5.81 -1.24 5.04
CA ASP A 4 5.08 -1.69 3.87
C ASP A 4 5.21 -0.69 2.72
N ARG A 5 4.92 -1.16 1.53
CA ARG A 5 4.83 -0.31 0.37
C ARG A 5 3.63 -0.72 -0.46
N VAL A 6 2.91 0.24 -0.98
CA VAL A 6 1.78 0.00 -1.89
C VAL A 6 2.01 0.80 -3.15
N GLU A 7 1.97 0.11 -4.28
CA GLU A 7 2.03 0.74 -5.58
C GLU A 7 0.63 0.86 -6.15
N ILE A 8 0.29 2.02 -6.64
CA ILE A 8 -1.01 2.23 -7.26
C ILE A 8 -0.80 2.81 -8.65
N VAL A 9 -1.34 2.12 -9.64
CA VAL A 9 -1.26 2.56 -11.02
C VAL A 9 -2.63 3.08 -11.40
N ILE A 10 -2.70 4.31 -11.84
CA ILE A 10 -3.97 4.94 -12.16
C ILE A 10 -4.02 5.40 -13.60
N ASP A 11 -5.24 5.52 -14.08
CA ASP A 11 -5.54 6.14 -15.35
C ASP A 11 -5.75 7.63 -15.09
N ALA A 12 -4.83 8.42 -15.60
CA ALA A 12 -4.85 9.86 -15.38
C ALA A 12 -5.35 10.64 -16.59
N GLY A 13 -6.22 10.01 -17.39
CA GLY A 13 -6.84 10.71 -18.50
C GLY A 13 -5.92 10.80 -19.71
N GLY A 14 -5.61 9.66 -20.30
CA GLY A 14 -4.74 9.61 -21.48
C GLY A 14 -3.32 9.24 -21.16
N GLU A 15 -3.00 9.09 -19.89
CA GLU A 15 -1.69 8.59 -19.49
C GLU A 15 -1.86 7.76 -18.23
N VAL A 16 -0.83 7.00 -17.92
CA VAL A 16 -0.82 6.15 -16.75
C VAL A 16 0.18 6.73 -15.76
N ARG A 17 -0.21 6.79 -14.50
CA ARG A 17 0.68 7.26 -13.44
C ARG A 17 0.78 6.22 -12.36
N THR A 18 1.94 6.14 -11.76
CA THR A 18 2.19 5.22 -10.66
C THR A 18 2.53 6.01 -9.41
N TYR A 19 1.88 5.65 -8.32
CA TYR A 19 2.15 6.25 -7.02
C TYR A 19 2.66 5.17 -6.09
N ASP A 20 3.66 5.52 -5.29
CA ASP A 20 4.18 4.65 -4.26
C ASP A 20 3.90 5.25 -2.90
N ILE A 21 3.23 4.51 -2.06
CA ILE A 21 2.99 4.90 -0.69
C ILE A 21 3.84 3.97 0.17
N VAL A 22 4.81 4.54 0.86
CA VAL A 22 5.80 3.77 1.59
C VAL A 22 5.76 4.16 3.06
N ALA A 23 5.77 3.17 3.93
CA ALA A 23 5.93 3.42 5.35
C ALA A 23 7.37 3.87 5.59
N THR A 24 7.54 5.04 6.18
CA THR A 24 8.82 5.72 6.22
C THR A 24 9.65 5.44 7.45
N ARG A 25 9.06 4.80 8.46
CA ARG A 25 9.76 4.53 9.72
C ARG A 25 9.41 3.14 10.22
N ASN A 26 10.27 2.64 11.10
CA ASN A 26 10.00 1.38 11.75
C ASN A 26 8.69 1.44 12.52
N GLY A 27 7.99 0.34 12.52
CA GLY A 27 6.72 0.25 13.22
C GLY A 27 5.54 0.80 12.45
N ARG A 28 5.79 1.44 11.33
CA ARG A 28 4.72 1.95 10.50
C ARG A 28 4.31 0.92 9.47
N ARG A 29 3.08 1.04 9.03
CA ARG A 29 2.58 0.18 7.97
C ARG A 29 1.65 0.98 7.08
N VAL A 30 1.29 0.40 5.97
CA VAL A 30 0.36 1.01 5.02
C VAL A 30 -0.92 0.21 5.07
N GLU A 31 -2.03 0.90 5.29
CA GLU A 31 -3.36 0.29 5.32
C GLU A 31 -4.18 0.76 4.15
N ILE A 32 -5.02 -0.12 3.64
CA ILE A 32 -5.88 0.17 2.50
C ILE A 32 -7.31 -0.01 2.95
N ASN A 33 -8.13 1.01 2.71
CA ASN A 33 -9.54 0.96 2.97
C ASN A 33 -10.31 1.33 1.71
N THR A 34 -11.36 0.60 1.43
CA THR A 34 -12.18 0.87 0.26
C THR A 34 -13.61 1.13 0.69
N GLY A 35 -14.27 2.02 -0.01
CA GLY A 35 -15.66 2.28 0.25
C GLY A 35 -16.18 3.39 -0.64
N ARG A 36 -17.39 3.21 -1.14
CA ARG A 36 -18.11 4.23 -1.89
C ARG A 36 -17.30 4.78 -3.06
N GLY A 37 -16.63 3.90 -3.77
CA GLY A 37 -15.90 4.31 -4.96
C GLY A 37 -14.58 5.00 -4.66
N ILE A 38 -14.13 5.00 -3.42
CA ILE A 38 -12.86 5.61 -3.03
C ILE A 38 -11.97 4.52 -2.44
N VAL A 39 -10.70 4.57 -2.78
CA VAL A 39 -9.68 3.73 -2.17
C VAL A 39 -8.75 4.65 -1.40
N GLU A 40 -8.63 4.41 -0.12
CA GLU A 40 -7.72 5.16 0.76
C GLU A 40 -6.51 4.31 1.06
N VAL A 41 -5.34 4.91 0.92
CA VAL A 41 -4.09 4.27 1.25
C VAL A 41 -3.40 5.14 2.27
N ALA A 42 -3.20 4.63 3.47
CA ALA A 42 -2.71 5.43 4.58
C ALA A 42 -1.48 4.81 5.19
N GLU A 43 -0.47 5.65 5.43
CA GLU A 43 0.63 5.27 6.29
C GLU A 43 0.19 5.50 7.72
N VAL A 44 0.25 4.47 8.56
CA VAL A 44 -0.21 4.56 9.93
C VAL A 44 0.91 4.16 10.88
N THR A 45 0.82 4.69 12.09
CA THR A 45 1.75 4.34 13.15
C THR A 45 1.43 2.94 13.67
N ARG A 46 2.27 2.46 14.57
CA ARG A 46 2.05 1.17 15.20
C ARG A 46 0.70 1.09 15.91
N SER A 47 0.24 2.19 16.46
CA SER A 47 -1.06 2.23 17.14
C SER A 47 -2.22 2.47 16.19
N GLY A 48 -1.96 2.63 14.90
CA GLY A 48 -3.02 2.80 13.93
C GLY A 48 -3.38 4.24 13.62
N THR A 49 -2.58 5.19 14.09
CA THR A 49 -2.86 6.61 13.84
C THR A 49 -2.36 6.98 12.44
N PRO A 50 -3.20 7.55 11.60
CA PRO A 50 -2.77 7.93 10.26
C PRO A 50 -1.73 9.05 10.31
N VAL A 51 -0.68 8.89 9.53
CA VAL A 51 0.34 9.91 9.36
C VAL A 51 0.07 10.69 8.08
N ARG A 52 -0.30 9.98 7.05
CA ARG A 52 -0.72 10.59 5.79
C ARG A 52 -1.63 9.62 5.07
N THR A 53 -2.52 10.15 4.29
CA THR A 53 -3.52 9.38 3.58
C THR A 53 -3.60 9.88 2.15
N ALA A 54 -3.59 8.96 1.21
CA ALA A 54 -3.86 9.25 -0.19
C ALA A 54 -5.21 8.63 -0.55
N ARG A 55 -6.01 9.36 -1.31
CA ARG A 55 -7.31 8.86 -1.74
C ARG A 55 -7.35 8.84 -3.26
N PHE A 56 -7.90 7.76 -3.78
CA PHE A 56 -8.00 7.56 -5.21
C PHE A 56 -9.42 7.19 -5.56
N MET A 57 -9.84 7.59 -6.75
CA MET A 57 -11.13 7.12 -7.26
C MET A 57 -10.94 5.69 -7.71
N ALA A 58 -11.76 4.80 -7.17
CA ALA A 58 -11.59 3.37 -7.43
C ALA A 58 -11.65 3.04 -8.91
N ASN A 59 -12.51 3.74 -9.66
CA ASN A 59 -12.66 3.46 -11.08
C ASN A 59 -11.51 3.98 -11.93
N ARG A 60 -10.53 4.65 -11.32
CA ARG A 60 -9.34 5.09 -12.02
C ARG A 60 -8.13 4.21 -11.73
N ILE A 61 -8.27 3.28 -10.82
CA ILE A 61 -7.15 2.42 -10.45
C ILE A 61 -7.08 1.26 -11.42
N LEU A 62 -5.93 1.13 -12.07
CA LEU A 62 -5.67 0.03 -13.00
C LEU A 62 -5.05 -1.15 -12.28
N ALA A 63 -4.23 -0.87 -11.29
CA ALA A 63 -3.58 -1.93 -10.52
C ALA A 63 -3.20 -1.38 -9.16
N LEU A 64 -3.22 -2.24 -8.16
CA LEU A 64 -2.78 -1.92 -6.82
C LEU A 64 -2.00 -3.12 -6.32
N VAL A 65 -0.75 -2.89 -5.94
CA VAL A 65 0.15 -3.96 -5.52
C VAL A 65 0.66 -3.67 -4.14
N GLU A 66 0.46 -4.60 -3.23
CA GLU A 66 0.93 -4.46 -1.86
C GLU A 66 2.25 -5.20 -1.69
N HIS A 67 3.20 -4.51 -1.09
CA HIS A 67 4.50 -5.08 -0.77
C HIS A 67 4.67 -5.05 0.73
N PRO A 68 4.41 -6.13 1.44
CA PRO A 68 4.59 -6.13 2.88
C PRO A 68 6.07 -5.95 3.25
N ALA A 69 6.28 -5.31 4.38
CA ALA A 69 7.63 -5.02 4.84
C ALA A 69 8.42 -6.30 5.07
N THR A 70 7.75 -7.28 5.62
CA THR A 70 8.37 -8.55 5.95
C THR A 70 7.65 -9.61 5.16
N PRO A 71 8.33 -10.27 4.26
CA PRO A 71 7.67 -11.36 3.53
C PRO A 71 7.23 -12.44 4.51
N PRO A 72 6.27 -13.27 4.09
CA PRO A 72 5.88 -14.40 4.91
C PRO A 72 7.12 -15.11 5.38
N THR A 73 7.10 -15.50 6.63
CA THR A 73 8.31 -15.92 7.27
C THR A 73 8.92 -17.11 6.58
N ILE A 74 10.20 -16.96 6.34
CA ILE A 74 11.01 -18.03 5.83
C ILE A 74 11.51 -18.89 6.97
N ALA A 75 11.40 -18.39 8.18
CA ALA A 75 11.81 -19.13 9.34
C ALA A 75 11.08 -20.47 9.43
N ASP A 76 9.96 -20.58 8.80
CA ASP A 76 9.24 -21.84 8.74
C ASP A 76 9.79 -22.76 7.67
N GLY A 77 10.78 -22.32 6.94
CA GLY A 77 11.34 -23.14 5.89
C GLY A 77 10.54 -23.18 4.63
N ILE A 78 9.51 -22.38 4.55
CA ILE A 78 8.65 -22.36 3.38
C ILE A 78 8.86 -21.04 2.66
N PRO A 79 9.47 -21.06 1.49
CA PRO A 79 9.67 -19.82 0.75
C PRO A 79 8.35 -19.23 0.30
N PRO A 80 8.30 -17.90 0.16
CA PRO A 80 7.10 -17.26 -0.34
C PRO A 80 6.77 -17.76 -1.73
N VAL A 81 5.48 -17.82 -2.00
CA VAL A 81 5.01 -18.16 -3.34
C VAL A 81 5.21 -16.96 -4.23
N ARG A 82 5.63 -17.22 -5.43
CA ARG A 82 5.85 -16.16 -6.40
C ARG A 82 4.85 -16.18 -7.48
#